data_c6b8d66e8b84f81e78072c428858b212
#
_entry.id   c6b8d66e8b84f81e78072c428858b212
#
_cell.length_a   1.000
_cell.length_b   1.000
_cell.length_c   1.000
_cell.angle_alpha   90.00
_cell.angle_beta   90.00
_cell.angle_gamma   90.00
#
_symmetry.space_group_name_H-M   'P 1'
#
loop_
_entity.id
_entity.type
_entity.pdbx_description
1 polymer ?
#
loop_
_entity_poly.entity_id
_entity_poly.type
_entity_poly.pdbx_seq_one_letter_code
_entity_poly.pdbx_strand_id
1 'polypeptide(L)'
;MRIGVLTAGGDCPGLNAVIRSVVHRAVTNFGDEVIGFEDGYAGLLDSHYRTLDLNAVSGILARGGTILGSSRLQRDRLREACDNAQDMAREFGIDALIPIGGEGTLTAARMLSDAGLPVVGVPKTIDNDISATDRTFGFDTAVGVATEAMDRLKTTAESHQRVMVVEVMGRHAGWIALESGMAAGAHGICLPERAFDPADLVAMVEERFARGKRFAVICVAEGAHPAEGTMDYGHGEIDQFGHERFQGIGTALAYELERRLGKEAKPVILGHVQRGGSPTAYDRVLATRFGWHAVEAAHRGDFGRMTALRGTDIEMVPLADATTELKTVPKDRMDEAESVF
;
A
#
# COMPACT_ATOMS: atom_id res chain seq x y z
N MET A 1 -2.15 20.81 23.17
CA MET A 1 -3.17 20.55 22.14
C MET A 1 -3.88 19.23 22.44
N ARG A 2 -5.05 19.04 21.85
CA ARG A 2 -5.71 17.73 21.79
C ARG A 2 -5.70 17.23 20.35
N ILE A 3 -5.02 16.12 20.10
CA ILE A 3 -4.78 15.59 18.75
C ILE A 3 -5.62 14.33 18.54
N GLY A 4 -6.46 14.35 17.50
CA GLY A 4 -7.18 13.17 17.03
C GLY A 4 -6.34 12.35 16.06
N VAL A 5 -6.34 11.03 16.19
CA VAL A 5 -5.65 10.10 15.28
C VAL A 5 -6.62 9.03 14.79
N LEU A 6 -6.59 8.71 13.52
CA LEU A 6 -7.34 7.58 12.97
C LEU A 6 -6.54 6.83 11.90
N THR A 7 -6.87 5.56 11.70
CA THR A 7 -6.35 4.72 10.61
C THR A 7 -7.50 4.27 9.71
N ALA A 8 -7.39 4.49 8.39
CA ALA A 8 -8.46 4.17 7.47
C ALA A 8 -7.97 3.48 6.18
N GLY A 9 -8.89 2.77 5.51
CA GLY A 9 -8.61 1.97 4.31
C GLY A 9 -7.97 0.63 4.65
N GLY A 10 -7.32 -0.02 3.67
CA GLY A 10 -6.62 -1.29 3.91
C GLY A 10 -5.49 -1.13 4.92
N ASP A 11 -5.35 -2.09 5.83
CA ASP A 11 -4.24 -2.10 6.78
C ASP A 11 -2.91 -2.45 6.13
N CYS A 12 -1.83 -2.14 6.82
CA CYS A 12 -0.48 -2.58 6.46
C CYS A 12 0.45 -2.59 7.68
N PRO A 13 1.58 -3.28 7.59
CA PRO A 13 2.62 -3.19 8.61
C PRO A 13 3.17 -1.76 8.73
N GLY A 14 3.26 -1.24 9.96
CA GLY A 14 3.75 0.11 10.25
C GLY A 14 2.71 1.10 10.79
N LEU A 15 1.40 0.84 10.66
CA LEU A 15 0.35 1.71 11.21
C LEU A 15 0.55 1.97 12.70
N ASN A 16 0.81 0.92 13.47
CA ASN A 16 1.05 1.05 14.91
C ASN A 16 2.33 1.83 15.25
N ALA A 17 3.32 1.81 14.37
CA ALA A 17 4.54 2.60 14.54
C ALA A 17 4.26 4.11 14.41
N VAL A 18 3.39 4.51 13.45
CA VAL A 18 2.92 5.90 13.33
C VAL A 18 2.14 6.32 14.57
N ILE A 19 1.12 5.54 14.97
CA ILE A 19 0.29 5.84 16.16
C ILE A 19 1.19 6.03 17.39
N ARG A 20 2.11 5.09 17.60
CA ARG A 20 3.08 5.18 18.70
C ARG A 20 3.92 6.45 18.64
N SER A 21 4.42 6.81 17.47
CA SER A 21 5.25 8.00 17.29
C SER A 21 4.48 9.28 17.57
N VAL A 22 3.25 9.40 17.07
CA VAL A 22 2.36 10.53 17.34
C VAL A 22 2.15 10.69 18.85
N VAL A 23 1.76 9.61 19.55
CA VAL A 23 1.51 9.66 20.99
C VAL A 23 2.77 10.02 21.76
N HIS A 24 3.90 9.37 21.45
CA HIS A 24 5.16 9.69 22.14
C HIS A 24 5.57 11.15 21.93
N ARG A 25 5.51 11.66 20.70
CA ARG A 25 5.92 13.04 20.41
C ARG A 25 4.99 14.05 21.08
N ALA A 26 3.68 13.87 20.94
CA ALA A 26 2.67 14.76 21.48
C ALA A 26 2.73 14.80 23.02
N VAL A 27 2.66 13.64 23.67
CA VAL A 27 2.57 13.56 25.14
C VAL A 27 3.90 13.94 25.79
N THR A 28 5.03 13.40 25.32
CA THR A 28 6.33 13.56 26.02
C THR A 28 6.93 14.95 25.83
N ASN A 29 6.79 15.53 24.64
CA ASN A 29 7.48 16.78 24.30
C ASN A 29 6.60 18.02 24.40
N PHE A 30 5.30 17.87 24.20
CA PHE A 30 4.36 19.00 24.21
C PHE A 30 3.35 18.95 25.36
N GLY A 31 3.20 17.80 26.05
CA GLY A 31 2.20 17.63 27.10
C GLY A 31 0.77 17.57 26.53
N ASP A 32 0.63 17.17 25.27
CA ASP A 32 -0.66 17.11 24.60
C ASP A 32 -1.49 15.90 25.03
N GLU A 33 -2.80 15.99 24.84
CA GLU A 33 -3.72 14.86 24.88
C GLU A 33 -3.87 14.26 23.50
N VAL A 34 -3.84 12.92 23.39
CA VAL A 34 -4.10 12.21 22.13
C VAL A 34 -5.31 11.30 22.26
N ILE A 35 -6.25 11.42 21.34
CA ILE A 35 -7.40 10.51 21.21
C ILE A 35 -7.32 9.74 19.89
N GLY A 36 -7.58 8.43 19.96
CA GLY A 36 -7.64 7.56 18.79
C GLY A 36 -9.07 7.23 18.43
N PHE A 37 -9.51 7.61 17.23
CA PHE A 37 -10.82 7.22 16.72
C PHE A 37 -10.75 5.78 16.21
N GLU A 38 -11.66 4.92 16.68
CA GLU A 38 -11.72 3.51 16.32
C GLU A 38 -12.43 3.33 14.98
N ASP A 39 -12.01 2.34 14.20
CA ASP A 39 -12.56 2.05 12.87
C ASP A 39 -12.52 3.23 11.88
N GLY A 40 -11.48 4.06 11.98
CA GLY A 40 -11.23 5.13 11.04
C GLY A 40 -12.24 6.27 11.10
N TYR A 41 -12.66 6.75 9.93
CA TYR A 41 -13.64 7.84 9.86
C TYR A 41 -15.03 7.46 10.41
N ALA A 42 -15.36 6.17 10.49
CA ALA A 42 -16.60 5.74 11.13
C ALA A 42 -16.59 6.13 12.61
N GLY A 43 -15.49 5.87 13.31
CA GLY A 43 -15.36 6.26 14.71
C GLY A 43 -15.39 7.78 14.93
N LEU A 44 -14.86 8.56 13.98
CA LEU A 44 -14.97 10.01 14.03
C LEU A 44 -16.45 10.48 13.94
N LEU A 45 -17.24 9.88 13.05
CA LEU A 45 -18.64 10.21 12.86
C LEU A 45 -19.56 9.68 13.98
N ASP A 46 -19.24 8.49 14.47
CA ASP A 46 -20.07 7.79 15.48
C ASP A 46 -19.60 8.06 16.91
N SER A 47 -18.64 9.01 17.10
CA SER A 47 -18.07 9.38 18.40
C SER A 47 -17.43 8.21 19.16
N HIS A 48 -16.88 7.25 18.42
CA HIS A 48 -16.17 6.10 18.99
C HIS A 48 -14.67 6.38 19.04
N TYR A 49 -14.19 6.75 20.21
CA TYR A 49 -12.77 7.05 20.43
C TYR A 49 -12.32 6.65 21.84
N ARG A 50 -11.01 6.57 22.01
CA ARG A 50 -10.37 6.36 23.31
C ARG A 50 -9.13 7.23 23.47
N THR A 51 -8.78 7.55 24.68
CA THR A 51 -7.52 8.24 24.99
C THR A 51 -6.34 7.31 24.71
N LEU A 52 -5.29 7.85 24.09
CA LEU A 52 -4.03 7.18 23.81
C LEU A 52 -2.92 7.79 24.66
N ASP A 53 -2.56 7.11 25.73
CA ASP A 53 -1.39 7.43 26.56
C ASP A 53 -0.17 6.57 26.19
N LEU A 54 0.95 6.78 26.85
CA LEU A 54 2.18 6.03 26.64
C LEU A 54 2.02 4.52 26.93
N ASN A 55 1.11 4.13 27.81
CA ASN A 55 0.83 2.73 28.13
C ASN A 55 0.03 2.07 26.99
N ALA A 56 -0.97 2.79 26.44
CA ALA A 56 -1.79 2.29 25.33
C ALA A 56 -0.97 1.98 24.09
N VAL A 57 0.18 2.64 23.91
CA VAL A 57 1.08 2.44 22.75
C VAL A 57 2.35 1.67 23.09
N SER A 58 2.43 1.10 24.28
CA SER A 58 3.57 0.28 24.71
C SER A 58 3.61 -1.04 23.92
N GLY A 59 4.79 -1.42 23.42
CA GLY A 59 5.00 -2.70 22.72
C GLY A 59 4.41 -2.82 21.31
N ILE A 60 3.75 -1.79 20.76
CA ILE A 60 3.07 -1.91 19.46
C ILE A 60 3.97 -1.62 18.25
N LEU A 61 5.20 -1.14 18.42
CA LEU A 61 6.10 -0.73 17.32
C LEU A 61 6.28 -1.81 16.26
N ALA A 62 6.44 -3.06 16.67
CA ALA A 62 6.66 -4.20 15.78
C ALA A 62 5.37 -4.96 15.45
N ARG A 63 4.23 -4.52 15.94
CA ARG A 63 2.94 -5.19 15.75
C ARG A 63 2.32 -4.76 14.42
N GLY A 64 1.97 -5.72 13.56
CA GLY A 64 1.21 -5.48 12.33
C GLY A 64 -0.26 -5.11 12.60
N GLY A 65 -0.97 -4.76 11.54
CA GLY A 65 -2.33 -4.24 11.66
C GLY A 65 -2.38 -2.88 12.36
N THR A 66 -3.51 -2.56 12.97
CA THR A 66 -3.74 -1.31 13.71
C THR A 66 -4.49 -1.56 15.00
N ILE A 67 -4.06 -0.89 16.10
CA ILE A 67 -4.75 -0.96 17.40
C ILE A 67 -6.06 -0.16 17.41
N LEU A 68 -6.29 0.69 16.39
CA LEU A 68 -7.50 1.51 16.27
C LEU A 68 -8.56 0.90 15.36
N GLY A 69 -8.27 -0.26 14.71
CA GLY A 69 -9.13 -0.76 13.65
C GLY A 69 -9.07 0.11 12.40
N SER A 70 -9.77 -0.30 11.36
CA SER A 70 -9.82 0.43 10.09
C SER A 70 -11.10 0.10 9.34
N SER A 71 -11.69 1.09 8.69
CA SER A 71 -12.83 0.91 7.82
C SER A 71 -12.71 1.76 6.55
N ARG A 72 -13.55 1.45 5.57
CA ARG A 72 -13.74 2.30 4.39
C ARG A 72 -14.95 3.19 4.61
N LEU A 73 -14.79 4.48 4.35
CA LEU A 73 -15.90 5.44 4.45
C LEU A 73 -16.70 5.47 3.15
N GLN A 74 -18.02 5.38 3.26
CA GLN A 74 -18.93 5.58 2.14
C GLN A 74 -19.00 7.08 1.77
N ARG A 75 -19.21 7.38 0.48
CA ARG A 75 -19.20 8.76 -0.03
C ARG A 75 -20.22 9.67 0.64
N ASP A 76 -21.41 9.16 0.95
CA ASP A 76 -22.47 9.96 1.58
C ASP A 76 -22.09 10.32 3.03
N ARG A 77 -21.50 9.39 3.78
CA ARG A 77 -20.99 9.68 5.13
C ARG A 77 -19.79 10.63 5.11
N LEU A 78 -18.98 10.62 4.06
CA LEU A 78 -17.91 11.62 3.92
C LEU A 78 -18.48 13.03 3.70
N ARG A 79 -19.54 13.18 2.92
CA ARG A 79 -20.23 14.48 2.76
C ARG A 79 -20.77 14.98 4.09
N GLU A 80 -21.48 14.12 4.82
CA GLU A 80 -21.96 14.42 6.17
C GLU A 80 -20.82 14.88 7.10
N ALA A 81 -19.68 14.22 7.06
CA ALA A 81 -18.47 14.61 7.82
C ALA A 81 -17.96 16.01 7.43
N CYS A 82 -17.97 16.33 6.12
CA CYS A 82 -17.54 17.65 5.64
C CYS A 82 -18.50 18.75 6.06
N ASP A 83 -19.83 18.49 5.98
CA ASP A 83 -20.85 19.45 6.39
C ASP A 83 -20.76 19.79 7.88
N ASN A 84 -20.28 18.86 8.71
CA ASN A 84 -20.17 18.99 10.16
C ASN A 84 -18.71 19.15 10.66
N ALA A 85 -17.72 19.36 9.77
CA ALA A 85 -16.30 19.29 10.10
C ALA A 85 -15.88 20.20 11.30
N GLN A 86 -16.35 21.46 11.30
CA GLN A 86 -16.03 22.41 12.36
C GLN A 86 -16.77 22.11 13.68
N ASP A 87 -18.00 21.56 13.60
CA ASP A 87 -18.76 21.15 14.78
C ASP A 87 -18.11 19.93 15.43
N MET A 88 -17.66 18.96 14.63
CA MET A 88 -16.89 17.82 15.12
C MET A 88 -15.60 18.25 15.82
N ALA A 89 -14.84 19.20 15.25
CA ALA A 89 -13.63 19.71 15.89
C ALA A 89 -13.94 20.30 17.28
N ARG A 90 -15.04 21.05 17.39
CA ARG A 90 -15.50 21.65 18.65
C ARG A 90 -16.03 20.62 19.65
N GLU A 91 -16.82 19.66 19.18
CA GLU A 91 -17.41 18.60 20.00
C GLU A 91 -16.34 17.75 20.67
N PHE A 92 -15.34 17.31 19.88
CA PHE A 92 -14.22 16.52 20.43
C PHE A 92 -13.14 17.39 21.08
N GLY A 93 -13.20 18.71 20.90
CA GLY A 93 -12.17 19.64 21.38
C GLY A 93 -10.81 19.37 20.78
N ILE A 94 -10.74 18.88 19.52
CA ILE A 94 -9.47 18.59 18.85
C ILE A 94 -8.93 19.83 18.16
N ASP A 95 -7.64 20.06 18.35
CA ASP A 95 -6.88 21.13 17.71
C ASP A 95 -6.29 20.67 16.38
N ALA A 96 -6.14 19.36 16.18
CA ALA A 96 -5.67 18.77 14.95
C ALA A 96 -6.17 17.33 14.78
N LEU A 97 -6.43 16.89 13.53
CA LEU A 97 -6.69 15.49 13.14
C LEU A 97 -5.53 14.97 12.32
N ILE A 98 -5.00 13.78 12.69
CA ILE A 98 -3.96 13.07 11.94
C ILE A 98 -4.54 11.78 11.36
N PRO A 99 -5.13 11.81 10.15
CA PRO A 99 -5.58 10.61 9.46
C PRO A 99 -4.40 9.90 8.79
N ILE A 100 -4.34 8.58 8.98
CA ILE A 100 -3.28 7.71 8.47
C ILE A 100 -3.92 6.75 7.47
N GLY A 101 -3.56 6.86 6.17
CA GLY A 101 -4.18 5.99 5.18
C GLY A 101 -3.69 6.18 3.75
N GLY A 102 -4.31 5.43 2.83
CA GLY A 102 -4.05 5.47 1.40
C GLY A 102 -4.73 6.64 0.70
N GLU A 103 -4.74 6.60 -0.63
CA GLU A 103 -5.26 7.67 -1.51
C GLU A 103 -6.69 8.10 -1.10
N GLY A 104 -7.62 7.16 -0.94
CA GLY A 104 -8.99 7.48 -0.53
C GLY A 104 -9.09 8.11 0.87
N THR A 105 -8.22 7.74 1.80
CA THR A 105 -8.15 8.35 3.14
C THR A 105 -7.63 9.77 3.07
N LEU A 106 -6.60 10.02 2.25
CA LEU A 106 -6.00 11.35 2.06
C LEU A 106 -6.93 12.28 1.27
N THR A 107 -7.71 11.73 0.34
CA THR A 107 -8.78 12.47 -0.34
C THR A 107 -9.85 12.94 0.66
N ALA A 108 -10.30 12.06 1.55
CA ALA A 108 -11.22 12.44 2.63
C ALA A 108 -10.59 13.47 3.57
N ALA A 109 -9.31 13.30 3.93
CA ALA A 109 -8.54 14.24 4.73
C ALA A 109 -8.49 15.64 4.10
N ARG A 110 -8.28 15.71 2.79
CA ARG A 110 -8.31 16.97 2.02
C ARG A 110 -9.68 17.63 2.09
N MET A 111 -10.74 16.87 1.81
CA MET A 111 -12.11 17.41 1.84
C MET A 111 -12.48 17.95 3.22
N LEU A 112 -12.13 17.25 4.30
CA LEU A 112 -12.33 17.71 5.67
C LEU A 112 -11.51 18.98 5.98
N SER A 113 -10.28 19.05 5.49
CA SER A 113 -9.44 20.24 5.63
C SER A 113 -10.01 21.45 4.90
N ASP A 114 -10.49 21.25 3.67
CA ASP A 114 -11.18 22.28 2.87
C ASP A 114 -12.46 22.78 3.56
N ALA A 115 -13.14 21.91 4.32
CA ALA A 115 -14.31 22.22 5.14
C ALA A 115 -13.96 22.89 6.49
N GLY A 116 -12.66 23.10 6.77
CA GLY A 116 -12.18 23.84 7.94
C GLY A 116 -11.76 22.99 9.15
N LEU A 117 -11.66 21.68 9.02
CA LEU A 117 -11.04 20.83 10.05
C LEU A 117 -9.51 20.95 9.96
N PRO A 118 -8.77 21.20 11.06
CA PRO A 118 -7.31 21.21 11.05
C PRO A 118 -6.75 19.80 10.82
N VAL A 119 -6.25 19.48 9.62
CA VAL A 119 -5.83 18.13 9.24
C VAL A 119 -4.37 18.09 8.81
N VAL A 120 -3.63 17.07 9.29
CA VAL A 120 -2.30 16.70 8.81
C VAL A 120 -2.32 15.22 8.39
N GLY A 121 -2.20 14.93 7.09
CA GLY A 121 -2.23 13.57 6.56
C GLY A 121 -0.93 12.79 6.77
N VAL A 122 -1.05 11.47 6.89
CA VAL A 122 0.09 10.54 6.88
C VAL A 122 -0.14 9.47 5.81
N PRO A 123 0.72 9.40 4.76
CA PRO A 123 0.53 8.48 3.66
C PRO A 123 0.88 7.04 4.07
N LYS A 124 -0.04 6.13 3.83
CA LYS A 124 0.07 4.71 4.14
C LYS A 124 -0.52 3.88 3.01
N THR A 125 0.29 3.06 2.37
CA THR A 125 -0.16 2.01 1.45
C THR A 125 0.97 1.02 1.21
N ILE A 126 0.64 -0.26 0.96
CA ILE A 126 1.63 -1.23 0.48
C ILE A 126 1.92 -1.05 -1.01
N ASP A 127 1.03 -0.39 -1.76
CA ASP A 127 1.07 -0.29 -3.22
C ASP A 127 2.07 0.76 -3.72
N ASN A 128 2.58 1.63 -2.81
CA ASN A 128 3.49 2.75 -3.10
C ASN A 128 2.98 3.70 -4.20
N ASP A 129 1.67 3.84 -4.30
CA ASP A 129 0.94 4.50 -5.38
C ASP A 129 0.53 5.95 -5.09
N ILE A 130 0.90 6.52 -3.93
CA ILE A 130 0.61 7.90 -3.56
C ILE A 130 1.64 8.83 -4.19
N SER A 131 1.16 9.83 -4.96
CA SER A 131 1.98 10.91 -5.49
C SER A 131 2.57 11.77 -4.38
N ALA A 132 3.53 12.63 -4.74
CA ALA A 132 4.20 13.56 -3.84
C ALA A 132 4.98 12.92 -2.67
N THR A 133 5.19 11.60 -2.64
CA THR A 133 6.12 10.94 -1.72
C THR A 133 6.92 9.86 -2.45
N ASP A 134 8.20 9.74 -2.17
CA ASP A 134 9.06 8.74 -2.80
C ASP A 134 8.68 7.32 -2.37
N ARG A 135 8.36 7.14 -1.08
CA ARG A 135 7.92 5.86 -0.51
C ARG A 135 6.84 6.03 0.53
N THR A 136 5.98 5.03 0.61
CA THR A 136 5.00 4.84 1.69
C THR A 136 5.44 3.69 2.58
N PHE A 137 5.14 3.75 3.88
CA PHE A 137 5.41 2.61 4.75
C PHE A 137 4.39 1.48 4.53
N GLY A 138 4.80 0.26 4.81
CA GLY A 138 4.10 -0.98 4.49
C GLY A 138 4.55 -1.59 3.16
N PHE A 139 5.08 -0.78 2.25
CA PHE A 139 5.56 -1.20 0.95
C PHE A 139 6.81 -2.10 1.04
N ASP A 140 7.81 -1.69 1.81
CA ASP A 140 9.05 -2.48 1.99
C ASP A 140 8.76 -3.86 2.59
N THR A 141 7.83 -3.94 3.53
CA THR A 141 7.38 -5.21 4.10
C THR A 141 6.66 -6.07 3.06
N ALA A 142 5.78 -5.48 2.25
CA ALA A 142 5.07 -6.23 1.20
C ALA A 142 6.02 -6.77 0.13
N VAL A 143 7.02 -5.98 -0.28
CA VAL A 143 8.09 -6.42 -1.18
C VAL A 143 8.88 -7.56 -0.56
N GLY A 144 9.24 -7.46 0.72
CA GLY A 144 9.95 -8.51 1.43
C GLY A 144 9.18 -9.83 1.49
N VAL A 145 7.87 -9.77 1.79
CA VAL A 145 6.98 -10.96 1.81
C VAL A 145 6.90 -11.61 0.43
N ALA A 146 6.72 -10.81 -0.63
CA ALA A 146 6.64 -11.33 -1.99
C ALA A 146 7.97 -11.93 -2.45
N THR A 147 9.10 -11.29 -2.14
CA THR A 147 10.45 -11.79 -2.42
C THR A 147 10.70 -13.13 -1.73
N GLU A 148 10.44 -13.22 -0.42
CA GLU A 148 10.60 -14.46 0.35
C GLU A 148 9.74 -15.60 -0.22
N ALA A 149 8.50 -15.30 -0.60
CA ALA A 149 7.61 -16.29 -1.21
C ALA A 149 8.18 -16.82 -2.53
N MET A 150 8.67 -15.95 -3.42
CA MET A 150 9.30 -16.37 -4.69
C MET A 150 10.59 -17.16 -4.45
N ASP A 151 11.42 -16.80 -3.48
CA ASP A 151 12.64 -17.54 -3.15
C ASP A 151 12.33 -18.97 -2.68
N ARG A 152 11.29 -19.13 -1.86
CA ARG A 152 10.82 -20.47 -1.44
C ARG A 152 10.32 -21.28 -2.63
N LEU A 153 9.63 -20.65 -3.58
CA LEU A 153 9.07 -21.32 -4.75
C LEU A 153 10.13 -21.78 -5.75
N LYS A 154 11.29 -21.12 -5.85
CA LYS A 154 12.38 -21.52 -6.74
C LYS A 154 12.84 -22.96 -6.51
N THR A 155 13.00 -23.36 -5.27
CA THR A 155 13.49 -24.69 -4.92
C THR A 155 12.50 -25.80 -5.33
N THR A 156 11.19 -25.57 -5.14
CA THR A 156 10.16 -26.50 -5.59
C THR A 156 9.96 -26.47 -7.11
N ALA A 157 10.06 -25.27 -7.74
CA ALA A 157 10.00 -25.10 -9.18
C ALA A 157 11.12 -25.89 -9.87
N GLU A 158 12.35 -25.80 -9.34
CA GLU A 158 13.50 -26.55 -9.85
C GLU A 158 13.34 -28.06 -9.69
N SER A 159 12.92 -28.52 -8.49
CA SER A 159 12.71 -29.94 -8.20
C SER A 159 11.70 -30.59 -9.13
N HIS A 160 10.65 -29.88 -9.48
CA HIS A 160 9.56 -30.38 -10.32
C HIS A 160 9.64 -29.92 -11.79
N GLN A 161 10.63 -29.12 -12.15
CA GLN A 161 10.85 -28.61 -13.51
C GLN A 161 9.64 -27.85 -14.07
N ARG A 162 9.08 -26.93 -13.26
CA ARG A 162 7.83 -26.21 -13.52
C ARG A 162 8.05 -24.71 -13.79
N VAL A 163 7.03 -24.10 -14.38
CA VAL A 163 6.85 -22.65 -14.37
C VAL A 163 5.99 -22.27 -13.17
N MET A 164 6.42 -21.31 -12.38
CA MET A 164 5.64 -20.74 -11.29
C MET A 164 5.21 -19.32 -11.67
N VAL A 165 3.92 -19.04 -11.59
CA VAL A 165 3.36 -17.70 -11.79
C VAL A 165 2.91 -17.17 -10.44
N VAL A 166 3.59 -16.15 -9.94
CA VAL A 166 3.36 -15.58 -8.60
C VAL A 166 2.63 -14.27 -8.75
N GLU A 167 1.36 -14.25 -8.33
CA GLU A 167 0.54 -13.04 -8.34
C GLU A 167 0.75 -12.26 -7.05
N VAL A 168 1.04 -10.97 -7.19
CA VAL A 168 1.25 -10.04 -6.08
C VAL A 168 0.25 -8.88 -6.16
N MET A 169 -0.03 -8.27 -5.01
CA MET A 169 -0.87 -7.08 -4.90
C MET A 169 -0.22 -5.86 -5.56
N GLY A 170 -0.88 -4.73 -5.56
CA GLY A 170 -0.42 -3.44 -6.10
C GLY A 170 -1.49 -2.66 -6.85
N ARG A 171 -2.66 -3.26 -7.08
CA ARG A 171 -3.79 -2.69 -7.81
C ARG A 171 -3.39 -2.19 -9.20
N HIS A 172 -3.43 -0.88 -9.42
CA HIS A 172 -3.12 -0.24 -10.70
C HIS A 172 -1.66 0.22 -10.80
N ALA A 173 -0.82 -0.09 -9.82
CA ALA A 173 0.61 0.26 -9.79
C ALA A 173 1.47 -0.99 -9.56
N GLY A 174 2.42 -1.21 -10.44
CA GLY A 174 3.26 -2.43 -10.47
C GLY A 174 4.45 -2.42 -9.52
N TRP A 175 4.53 -1.50 -8.56
CA TRP A 175 5.71 -1.34 -7.70
C TRP A 175 6.10 -2.58 -6.91
N ILE A 176 5.13 -3.30 -6.31
CA ILE A 176 5.41 -4.54 -5.56
C ILE A 176 5.96 -5.59 -6.51
N ALA A 177 5.31 -5.79 -7.68
CA ALA A 177 5.76 -6.78 -8.66
C ALA A 177 7.15 -6.47 -9.20
N LEU A 178 7.42 -5.19 -9.53
CA LEU A 178 8.72 -4.76 -10.02
C LEU A 178 9.82 -5.03 -8.98
N GLU A 179 9.70 -4.45 -7.78
CA GLU A 179 10.78 -4.54 -6.79
C GLU A 179 10.95 -5.97 -6.24
N SER A 180 9.85 -6.69 -5.98
CA SER A 180 9.97 -8.08 -5.51
C SER A 180 10.42 -9.04 -6.61
N GLY A 181 9.97 -8.82 -7.85
CA GLY A 181 10.42 -9.59 -9.00
C GLY A 181 11.91 -9.42 -9.27
N MET A 182 12.41 -8.19 -9.26
CA MET A 182 13.83 -7.89 -9.35
C MET A 182 14.62 -8.49 -8.18
N ALA A 183 14.18 -8.27 -6.95
CA ALA A 183 14.86 -8.76 -5.76
C ALA A 183 14.95 -10.30 -5.72
N ALA A 184 13.88 -10.98 -6.14
CA ALA A 184 13.86 -12.44 -6.25
C ALA A 184 14.53 -12.96 -7.53
N GLY A 185 14.90 -12.12 -8.50
CA GLY A 185 15.39 -12.59 -9.82
C GLY A 185 14.33 -13.44 -10.52
N ALA A 186 13.11 -12.91 -10.62
CA ALA A 186 12.05 -13.49 -11.44
C ALA A 186 12.44 -13.40 -12.92
N HIS A 187 12.08 -14.39 -13.72
CA HIS A 187 12.49 -14.46 -15.11
C HIS A 187 11.58 -13.65 -16.04
N GLY A 188 10.40 -13.27 -15.56
CA GLY A 188 9.47 -12.35 -16.22
C GLY A 188 8.72 -11.55 -15.15
N ILE A 189 8.44 -10.29 -15.43
CA ILE A 189 7.70 -9.39 -14.54
C ILE A 189 6.60 -8.71 -15.38
N CYS A 190 5.33 -8.95 -15.01
CA CYS A 190 4.19 -8.35 -15.69
C CYS A 190 3.57 -7.26 -14.82
N LEU A 191 3.45 -6.05 -15.35
CA LEU A 191 3.02 -4.84 -14.65
C LEU A 191 1.73 -4.28 -15.25
N PRO A 192 0.89 -3.56 -14.48
CA PRO A 192 -0.30 -2.89 -15.02
C PRO A 192 0.04 -1.79 -16.03
N GLU A 193 1.21 -1.16 -15.91
CA GLU A 193 1.66 -0.03 -16.73
C GLU A 193 2.02 -0.42 -18.15
N ARG A 194 2.22 -1.72 -18.42
CA ARG A 194 2.58 -2.24 -19.74
C ARG A 194 1.85 -3.55 -20.00
N ALA A 195 0.98 -3.57 -21.00
CA ALA A 195 0.33 -4.80 -21.45
C ALA A 195 1.39 -5.83 -21.88
N PHE A 196 1.25 -7.07 -21.46
CA PHE A 196 2.18 -8.16 -21.78
C PHE A 196 1.62 -9.06 -22.89
N ASP A 197 2.49 -9.65 -23.70
CA ASP A 197 2.11 -10.75 -24.62
C ASP A 197 2.56 -12.08 -24.00
N PRO A 198 1.63 -13.02 -23.75
CA PRO A 198 2.01 -14.36 -23.31
C PRO A 198 2.99 -15.08 -24.24
N ALA A 199 3.04 -14.73 -25.53
CA ALA A 199 3.99 -15.31 -26.47
C ALA A 199 5.45 -14.95 -26.11
N ASP A 200 5.69 -13.72 -25.65
CA ASP A 200 7.04 -13.29 -25.23
C ASP A 200 7.50 -14.08 -24.00
N LEU A 201 6.59 -14.31 -23.04
CA LEU A 201 6.87 -15.12 -21.86
C LEU A 201 7.14 -16.58 -22.22
N VAL A 202 6.41 -17.14 -23.19
CA VAL A 202 6.66 -18.49 -23.72
C VAL A 202 8.06 -18.54 -24.34
N ALA A 203 8.40 -17.62 -25.23
CA ALA A 203 9.71 -17.56 -25.88
C ALA A 203 10.85 -17.47 -24.83
N MET A 204 10.71 -16.63 -23.84
CA MET A 204 11.67 -16.50 -22.71
C MET A 204 11.83 -17.82 -21.98
N VAL A 205 10.74 -18.53 -21.65
CA VAL A 205 10.81 -19.81 -20.93
C VAL A 205 11.44 -20.90 -21.83
N GLU A 206 11.10 -20.96 -23.11
CA GLU A 206 11.68 -21.92 -24.08
C GLU A 206 13.18 -21.69 -24.24
N GLU A 207 13.62 -20.45 -24.43
CA GLU A 207 15.04 -20.11 -24.51
C GLU A 207 15.80 -20.52 -23.26
N ARG A 208 15.22 -20.26 -22.10
CA ARG A 208 15.77 -20.65 -20.81
C ARG A 208 15.93 -22.18 -20.71
N PHE A 209 14.92 -22.94 -21.13
CA PHE A 209 14.98 -24.40 -21.14
C PHE A 209 15.97 -24.94 -22.15
N ALA A 210 16.10 -24.32 -23.33
CA ALA A 210 17.11 -24.66 -24.32
C ALA A 210 18.56 -24.48 -23.81
N ARG A 211 18.75 -23.53 -22.89
CA ARG A 211 20.05 -23.32 -22.18
C ARG A 211 20.27 -24.31 -21.02
N GLY A 212 19.41 -25.35 -20.88
CA GLY A 212 19.55 -26.39 -19.86
C GLY A 212 19.00 -26.01 -18.47
N LYS A 213 18.34 -24.85 -18.34
CA LYS A 213 17.60 -24.51 -17.13
C LYS A 213 16.27 -25.25 -17.12
N ARG A 214 15.73 -25.57 -15.94
CA ARG A 214 14.60 -26.49 -15.82
C ARG A 214 13.34 -25.89 -15.22
N PHE A 215 13.38 -24.62 -14.79
CA PHE A 215 12.26 -23.92 -14.18
C PHE A 215 12.24 -22.45 -14.58
N ALA A 216 11.10 -21.82 -14.42
CA ALA A 216 10.95 -20.38 -14.47
C ALA A 216 10.03 -19.89 -13.37
N VAL A 217 10.26 -18.66 -12.90
CA VAL A 217 9.37 -17.91 -11.98
C VAL A 217 8.99 -16.62 -12.69
N ILE A 218 7.70 -16.38 -12.80
CA ILE A 218 7.12 -15.16 -13.39
C ILE A 218 6.37 -14.44 -12.26
N CYS A 219 6.70 -13.18 -12.02
CA CYS A 219 5.97 -12.31 -11.11
C CYS A 219 4.93 -11.51 -11.89
N VAL A 220 3.68 -11.53 -11.45
CA VAL A 220 2.60 -10.79 -12.11
C VAL A 220 1.86 -9.94 -11.09
N ALA A 221 1.72 -8.64 -11.35
CA ALA A 221 0.87 -7.77 -10.55
C ALA A 221 -0.61 -8.12 -10.77
N GLU A 222 -1.44 -8.10 -9.72
CA GLU A 222 -2.87 -8.41 -9.81
C GLU A 222 -3.63 -7.55 -10.83
N GLY A 223 -3.15 -6.33 -11.10
CA GLY A 223 -3.69 -5.39 -12.09
C GLY A 223 -3.06 -5.49 -13.48
N ALA A 224 -2.11 -6.40 -13.70
CA ALA A 224 -1.52 -6.61 -15.02
C ALA A 224 -2.54 -7.16 -16.01
N HIS A 225 -2.41 -6.83 -17.28
CA HIS A 225 -3.33 -7.25 -18.32
C HIS A 225 -2.57 -7.69 -19.58
N PRO A 226 -3.09 -8.69 -20.31
CA PRO A 226 -2.52 -9.09 -21.60
C PRO A 226 -2.79 -8.03 -22.66
N ALA A 227 -1.94 -7.98 -23.67
CA ALA A 227 -2.19 -7.21 -24.88
C ALA A 227 -3.45 -7.72 -25.59
N GLU A 228 -4.19 -6.82 -26.21
CA GLU A 228 -5.48 -7.14 -26.85
C GLU A 228 -5.36 -8.30 -27.84
N GLY A 229 -6.22 -9.30 -27.72
CA GLY A 229 -6.28 -10.47 -28.61
C GLY A 229 -5.20 -11.51 -28.36
N THR A 230 -4.29 -11.34 -27.42
CA THR A 230 -3.20 -12.30 -27.16
C THR A 230 -3.58 -13.42 -26.18
N MET A 231 -4.51 -13.15 -25.28
CA MET A 231 -5.06 -14.10 -24.30
C MET A 231 -6.51 -13.74 -23.98
N ASP A 232 -7.35 -14.76 -23.79
CA ASP A 232 -8.72 -14.53 -23.29
C ASP A 232 -8.67 -14.28 -21.78
N TYR A 233 -8.94 -13.04 -21.40
CA TYR A 233 -8.97 -12.59 -20.00
C TYR A 233 -10.05 -11.51 -19.84
N GLY A 234 -11.06 -11.82 -19.04
CA GLY A 234 -12.20 -10.93 -18.83
C GLY A 234 -11.87 -9.70 -17.99
N HIS A 235 -12.71 -8.68 -18.09
CA HIS A 235 -12.66 -7.52 -17.19
C HIS A 235 -13.28 -7.87 -15.83
N GLY A 236 -12.71 -7.34 -14.74
CA GLY A 236 -13.21 -7.53 -13.40
C GLY A 236 -14.55 -6.82 -13.14
N GLU A 237 -15.32 -7.34 -12.20
CA GLU A 237 -16.51 -6.64 -11.69
C GLU A 237 -16.09 -5.47 -10.79
N ILE A 238 -16.91 -4.40 -10.79
CA ILE A 238 -16.70 -3.28 -9.87
C ILE A 238 -17.38 -3.58 -8.54
N ASP A 239 -16.65 -3.43 -7.43
CA ASP A 239 -17.19 -3.62 -6.08
C ASP A 239 -18.10 -2.44 -5.64
N GLN A 240 -18.78 -2.62 -4.50
CA GLN A 240 -19.68 -1.60 -3.94
C GLN A 240 -19.00 -0.27 -3.56
N PHE A 241 -17.67 -0.23 -3.54
CA PHE A 241 -16.86 0.97 -3.26
C PHE A 241 -16.32 1.61 -4.55
N GLY A 242 -16.65 1.06 -5.73
CA GLY A 242 -16.22 1.55 -7.04
C GLY A 242 -14.81 1.07 -7.44
N HIS A 243 -14.31 0.01 -6.83
CA HIS A 243 -13.03 -0.60 -7.18
C HIS A 243 -13.23 -1.85 -8.05
N GLU A 244 -12.37 -2.00 -9.04
CA GLU A 244 -12.32 -3.22 -9.85
C GLU A 244 -11.88 -4.42 -8.98
N ARG A 245 -12.63 -5.54 -9.13
CA ARG A 245 -12.23 -6.84 -8.58
C ARG A 245 -11.39 -7.55 -9.60
N PHE A 246 -10.11 -7.70 -9.33
CA PHE A 246 -9.21 -8.44 -10.21
C PHE A 246 -9.60 -9.92 -10.28
N GLN A 247 -9.55 -10.50 -11.49
CA GLN A 247 -10.05 -11.86 -11.75
C GLN A 247 -8.98 -12.96 -11.62
N GLY A 248 -7.84 -12.67 -10.99
CA GLY A 248 -6.76 -13.65 -10.81
C GLY A 248 -5.96 -13.87 -12.10
N ILE A 249 -5.36 -12.81 -12.61
CA ILE A 249 -4.50 -12.84 -13.80
C ILE A 249 -3.40 -13.91 -13.70
N GLY A 250 -2.85 -14.13 -12.51
CA GLY A 250 -1.82 -15.17 -12.28
C GLY A 250 -2.34 -16.58 -12.58
N THR A 251 -3.60 -16.85 -12.25
CA THR A 251 -4.23 -18.14 -12.58
C THR A 251 -4.45 -18.29 -14.08
N ALA A 252 -5.02 -17.26 -14.72
CA ALA A 252 -5.26 -17.27 -16.17
C ALA A 252 -3.96 -17.39 -16.96
N LEU A 253 -2.93 -16.64 -16.58
CA LEU A 253 -1.61 -16.69 -17.19
C LEU A 253 -0.94 -18.05 -17.00
N ALA A 254 -1.04 -18.67 -15.82
CA ALA A 254 -0.47 -20.00 -15.61
C ALA A 254 -1.10 -21.05 -16.54
N TYR A 255 -2.43 -21.07 -16.68
CA TYR A 255 -3.10 -21.96 -17.63
C TYR A 255 -2.71 -21.70 -19.07
N GLU A 256 -2.58 -20.44 -19.49
CA GLU A 256 -2.19 -20.10 -20.85
C GLU A 256 -0.75 -20.53 -21.14
N LEU A 257 0.17 -20.34 -20.20
CA LEU A 257 1.55 -20.80 -20.33
C LEU A 257 1.64 -22.32 -20.36
N GLU A 258 0.87 -23.05 -19.50
CA GLU A 258 0.82 -24.50 -19.53
C GLU A 258 0.33 -25.03 -20.88
N ARG A 259 -0.72 -24.41 -21.43
CA ARG A 259 -1.29 -24.75 -22.73
C ARG A 259 -0.30 -24.57 -23.90
N ARG A 260 0.44 -23.43 -23.90
CA ARG A 260 1.39 -23.11 -25.00
C ARG A 260 2.70 -23.90 -24.89
N LEU A 261 3.24 -24.04 -23.70
CA LEU A 261 4.52 -24.71 -23.45
C LEU A 261 4.42 -26.24 -23.44
N GLY A 262 3.22 -26.81 -23.19
CA GLY A 262 3.08 -28.24 -22.91
C GLY A 262 3.84 -28.70 -21.67
N LYS A 263 4.09 -27.79 -20.72
CA LYS A 263 4.80 -28.01 -19.46
C LYS A 263 3.96 -27.44 -18.31
N GLU A 264 4.05 -28.09 -17.18
CA GLU A 264 3.28 -27.72 -15.99
C GLU A 264 3.62 -26.27 -15.53
N ALA A 265 2.60 -25.42 -15.46
CA ALA A 265 2.67 -24.10 -14.89
C ALA A 265 1.68 -23.97 -13.72
N LYS A 266 2.14 -23.45 -12.60
CA LYS A 266 1.33 -23.34 -11.36
C LYS A 266 1.20 -21.91 -10.89
N PRO A 267 -0.03 -21.44 -10.64
CA PRO A 267 -0.25 -20.14 -10.04
C PRO A 267 -0.03 -20.20 -8.53
N VAL A 268 0.50 -19.12 -7.97
CA VAL A 268 0.58 -18.87 -6.54
C VAL A 268 0.10 -17.44 -6.29
N ILE A 269 -1.07 -17.31 -5.68
CA ILE A 269 -1.68 -16.01 -5.41
C ILE A 269 -1.34 -15.63 -3.96
N LEU A 270 -0.51 -14.62 -3.77
CA LEU A 270 -0.09 -14.23 -2.41
C LEU A 270 -1.21 -13.49 -1.66
N GLY A 271 -1.95 -12.63 -2.34
CA GLY A 271 -3.07 -11.91 -1.74
C GLY A 271 -2.69 -11.22 -0.42
N HIS A 272 -3.60 -11.26 0.55
CA HIS A 272 -3.52 -10.48 1.79
C HIS A 272 -2.39 -10.86 2.76
N VAL A 273 -1.62 -11.93 2.54
CA VAL A 273 -0.41 -12.19 3.36
C VAL A 273 0.62 -11.06 3.24
N GLN A 274 0.60 -10.32 2.13
CA GLN A 274 1.42 -9.14 1.89
C GLN A 274 1.05 -7.94 2.76
N ARG A 275 -0.15 -7.92 3.35
CA ARG A 275 -0.63 -6.86 4.25
C ARG A 275 -0.36 -7.14 5.72
N GLY A 276 0.00 -8.37 6.05
CA GLY A 276 0.15 -8.84 7.42
C GLY A 276 1.60 -8.87 7.91
N GLY A 277 1.74 -9.27 9.17
CA GLY A 277 3.03 -9.50 9.79
C GLY A 277 3.69 -8.27 10.40
N SER A 278 4.87 -8.47 10.88
CA SER A 278 5.70 -7.44 11.54
C SER A 278 6.32 -6.53 10.49
N PRO A 279 6.25 -5.18 10.65
CA PRO A 279 6.92 -4.28 9.72
C PRO A 279 8.43 -4.48 9.73
N THR A 280 9.06 -4.33 8.56
CA THR A 280 10.53 -4.30 8.43
C THR A 280 11.12 -3.14 9.23
N ALA A 281 12.44 -3.17 9.44
CA ALA A 281 13.12 -2.06 10.08
C ALA A 281 12.93 -0.74 9.31
N TYR A 282 12.92 -0.81 7.97
CA TYR A 282 12.70 0.36 7.12
C TYR A 282 11.30 0.97 7.36
N ASP A 283 10.25 0.15 7.28
CA ASP A 283 8.88 0.61 7.49
C ASP A 283 8.63 1.14 8.91
N ARG A 284 9.24 0.52 9.94
CA ARG A 284 9.18 1.05 11.32
C ARG A 284 9.78 2.44 11.44
N VAL A 285 10.96 2.66 10.84
CA VAL A 285 11.65 3.95 10.89
C VAL A 285 10.89 5.00 10.11
N LEU A 286 10.46 4.68 8.87
CA LEU A 286 9.71 5.62 8.04
C LEU A 286 8.38 6.02 8.69
N ALA A 287 7.61 5.04 9.17
CA ALA A 287 6.36 5.27 9.89
C ALA A 287 6.55 6.12 11.16
N THR A 288 7.61 5.84 11.94
CA THR A 288 7.95 6.65 13.12
C THR A 288 8.27 8.09 12.74
N ARG A 289 9.05 8.31 11.68
CA ARG A 289 9.39 9.65 11.19
C ARG A 289 8.16 10.40 10.70
N PHE A 290 7.27 9.73 9.95
CA PHE A 290 6.02 10.35 9.51
C PHE A 290 5.14 10.81 10.68
N GLY A 291 4.96 9.94 11.70
CA GLY A 291 4.18 10.31 12.89
C GLY A 291 4.81 11.48 13.66
N TRP A 292 6.14 11.50 13.81
CA TRP A 292 6.86 12.59 14.46
C TRP A 292 6.66 13.93 13.73
N HIS A 293 6.86 13.94 12.39
CA HIS A 293 6.71 15.15 11.59
C HIS A 293 5.25 15.64 11.49
N ALA A 294 4.27 14.72 11.55
CA ALA A 294 2.87 15.09 11.58
C ALA A 294 2.49 15.90 12.84
N VAL A 295 3.01 15.51 14.02
CA VAL A 295 2.82 16.28 15.25
C VAL A 295 3.50 17.64 15.16
N GLU A 296 4.74 17.71 14.65
CA GLU A 296 5.44 18.98 14.44
C GLU A 296 4.66 19.92 13.50
N ALA A 297 4.10 19.37 12.42
CA ALA A 297 3.28 20.12 11.48
C ALA A 297 2.01 20.67 12.14
N ALA A 298 1.34 19.87 12.97
CA ALA A 298 0.17 20.30 13.74
C ALA A 298 0.51 21.48 14.67
N HIS A 299 1.64 21.41 15.37
CA HIS A 299 2.10 22.50 16.27
C HIS A 299 2.51 23.78 15.50
N ARG A 300 2.95 23.65 14.25
CA ARG A 300 3.25 24.82 13.38
C ARG A 300 2.00 25.38 12.68
N GLY A 301 0.86 24.68 12.75
CA GLY A 301 -0.33 25.05 12.00
C GLY A 301 -0.25 24.73 10.51
N ASP A 302 0.61 23.81 10.09
CA ASP A 302 0.80 23.36 8.71
C ASP A 302 -0.34 22.43 8.26
N PHE A 303 -1.59 22.87 8.36
CA PHE A 303 -2.77 22.09 8.01
C PHE A 303 -3.03 22.02 6.50
N GLY A 304 -3.83 21.06 6.07
CA GLY A 304 -4.10 20.78 4.65
C GLY A 304 -2.92 20.12 3.92
N ARG A 305 -1.96 19.60 4.68
CA ARG A 305 -0.73 18.98 4.19
C ARG A 305 -0.59 17.54 4.70
N MET A 306 0.31 16.80 4.08
CA MET A 306 0.73 15.48 4.56
C MET A 306 2.25 15.41 4.69
N THR A 307 2.71 14.47 5.49
CA THR A 307 4.14 14.09 5.53
C THR A 307 4.51 13.34 4.25
N ALA A 308 5.68 13.61 3.69
CA ALA A 308 6.20 12.97 2.48
C ALA A 308 7.69 12.67 2.62
N LEU A 309 8.13 11.52 2.12
CA LEU A 309 9.55 11.23 1.97
C LEU A 309 10.06 11.85 0.67
N ARG A 310 11.16 12.61 0.75
CA ARG A 310 11.91 13.14 -0.39
C ARG A 310 13.38 12.83 -0.18
N GLY A 311 13.92 11.92 -0.97
CA GLY A 311 15.26 11.37 -0.73
C GLY A 311 15.37 10.77 0.66
N THR A 312 16.06 11.44 1.58
CA THR A 312 16.23 11.01 2.98
C THR A 312 15.40 11.84 3.97
N ASP A 313 14.78 12.93 3.53
CA ASP A 313 14.12 13.88 4.41
C ASP A 313 12.60 13.73 4.40
N ILE A 314 11.97 14.15 5.49
CA ILE A 314 10.51 14.24 5.55
C ILE A 314 10.11 15.70 5.38
N GLU A 315 9.33 15.93 4.35
CA GLU A 315 8.78 17.26 4.00
C GLU A 315 7.26 17.28 4.19
N MET A 316 6.71 18.47 4.29
CA MET A 316 5.27 18.68 4.28
C MET A 316 4.83 19.10 2.88
N VAL A 317 3.95 18.33 2.25
CA VAL A 317 3.40 18.59 0.92
C VAL A 317 1.89 18.79 0.99
N PRO A 318 1.28 19.58 0.09
CA PRO A 318 -0.17 19.74 0.05
C PRO A 318 -0.89 18.38 -0.13
N LEU A 319 -2.00 18.17 0.58
CA LEU A 319 -2.84 16.99 0.37
C LEU A 319 -3.38 16.89 -1.07
N ALA A 320 -3.56 18.03 -1.72
CA ALA A 320 -3.98 18.08 -3.12
C ALA A 320 -2.99 17.34 -4.03
N ASP A 321 -1.68 17.51 -3.84
CA ASP A 321 -0.64 16.89 -4.67
C ASP A 321 -0.61 15.35 -4.52
N ALA A 322 -1.00 14.86 -3.35
CA ALA A 322 -1.05 13.42 -3.04
C ALA A 322 -2.24 12.69 -3.69
N THR A 323 -3.28 13.43 -4.06
CA THR A 323 -4.58 12.88 -4.48
C THR A 323 -4.94 13.21 -5.93
N THR A 324 -4.03 13.81 -6.69
CA THR A 324 -4.29 14.27 -8.07
C THR A 324 -4.00 13.18 -9.08
N GLU A 325 -2.91 12.45 -8.91
CA GLU A 325 -2.46 11.43 -9.84
C GLU A 325 -1.98 10.18 -9.11
N LEU A 326 -2.17 9.03 -9.72
CA LEU A 326 -1.64 7.77 -9.24
C LEU A 326 -0.13 7.70 -9.56
N LYS A 327 0.70 7.38 -8.59
CA LYS A 327 2.13 7.14 -8.80
C LYS A 327 2.36 5.73 -9.35
N THR A 328 2.50 5.63 -10.65
CA THR A 328 2.78 4.38 -11.37
C THR A 328 4.28 4.17 -11.59
N VAL A 329 4.67 2.96 -11.99
CA VAL A 329 6.06 2.64 -12.33
C VAL A 329 6.45 3.36 -13.63
N PRO A 330 7.49 4.21 -13.63
CA PRO A 330 7.92 4.90 -14.82
C PRO A 330 8.62 3.96 -15.81
N LYS A 331 8.60 4.36 -17.08
CA LYS A 331 9.09 3.52 -18.18
C LYS A 331 10.55 3.11 -18.02
N ASP A 332 11.41 4.03 -17.60
CA ASP A 332 12.84 3.79 -17.40
C ASP A 332 13.10 2.69 -16.35
N ARG A 333 12.30 2.62 -15.30
CA ARG A 333 12.38 1.57 -14.29
C ARG A 333 11.94 0.21 -14.81
N MET A 334 10.93 0.18 -15.71
CA MET A 334 10.51 -1.04 -16.40
C MET A 334 11.61 -1.54 -17.34
N ASP A 335 12.18 -0.63 -18.13
CA ASP A 335 13.24 -0.94 -19.09
C ASP A 335 14.53 -1.42 -18.37
N GLU A 336 14.85 -0.83 -17.19
CA GLU A 336 15.93 -1.29 -16.32
C GLU A 336 15.72 -2.76 -15.90
N ALA A 337 14.54 -3.10 -15.41
CA ALA A 337 14.22 -4.47 -15.01
C ALA A 337 14.32 -5.46 -16.16
N GLU A 338 13.77 -5.14 -17.33
CA GLU A 338 13.85 -6.00 -18.52
C GLU A 338 15.30 -6.23 -19.00
N SER A 339 16.18 -5.25 -18.83
CA SER A 339 17.57 -5.36 -19.26
C SER A 339 18.42 -6.33 -18.42
N VAL A 340 17.95 -6.65 -17.21
CA VAL A 340 18.68 -7.49 -16.24
C VAL A 340 18.19 -8.94 -16.27
N PHE A 341 16.99 -9.20 -16.74
CA PHE A 341 16.34 -10.51 -16.77
C PHE A 341 15.97 -10.97 -18.17
#